data_71430517b8598d825aec704bb6fd49ba
#
_entry.id   71430517b8598d825aec704bb6fd49ba
#
_cell.length_a   1.000
_cell.length_b   1.000
_cell.length_c   1.000
_cell.angle_alpha   90.00
_cell.angle_beta   90.00
_cell.angle_gamma   90.00
#
_symmetry.space_group_name_H-M   'P 1'
#
loop_
_entity.id
_entity.type
_entity.pdbx_description
1 polymer ?
#
loop_
_entity_poly.entity_id
_entity_poly.type
_entity_poly.pdbx_seq_one_letter_code
_entity_poly.pdbx_strand_id
1 'polypeptide(L)'
;VSLVAGVIFSLIIKIELYESGNRIISSDNLNFYNIDITLHGLIMIFFVLMPGLFGGLGNYLIPIYVGSPEIIFPRLNNCSVVFTSLSLVIMLLALLTEYSIGPGWTVYPPLSLYPVNTTVLVIVGLVVSGLGTLITSINYVLTAFHTLILADLFVPAMVITSIMLIFTLPVLTGALLLIISDMYFNTIFWKGIINGNSGDPVLYQHLFWFFGQTSLWPVYTVKYIMYDAVCWNFMLEYSINIIISCI
;
A
#
# COMPACT_ATOMS: atom_id res chain seq x y z
N VAL A 1 -6.70 -0.78 13.75
CA VAL A 1 -7.98 -0.46 13.07
C VAL A 1 -7.97 -1.03 11.65
N SER A 2 -7.02 -0.67 10.78
CA SER A 2 -6.96 -1.14 9.38
C SER A 2 -6.94 -2.66 9.23
N LEU A 3 -6.14 -3.37 10.04
CA LEU A 3 -6.10 -4.83 10.03
C LEU A 3 -7.46 -5.45 10.36
N VAL A 4 -8.13 -4.94 11.38
CA VAL A 4 -9.45 -5.43 11.79
C VAL A 4 -10.48 -5.21 10.68
N ALA A 5 -10.51 -4.02 10.08
CA ALA A 5 -11.39 -3.74 8.95
C ALA A 5 -11.11 -4.69 7.76
N GLY A 6 -9.84 -4.85 7.38
CA GLY A 6 -9.47 -5.76 6.30
C GLY A 6 -9.83 -7.23 6.56
N VAL A 7 -9.73 -7.69 7.80
CA VAL A 7 -10.16 -9.06 8.20
C VAL A 7 -11.68 -9.19 8.13
N ILE A 8 -12.45 -8.20 8.57
CA ILE A 8 -13.90 -8.21 8.47
C ILE A 8 -14.35 -8.38 7.02
N PHE A 9 -13.79 -7.58 6.08
CA PHE A 9 -14.07 -7.73 4.65
C PHE A 9 -13.70 -9.12 4.12
N SER A 10 -12.54 -9.65 4.52
CA SER A 10 -12.14 -11.01 4.17
C SER A 10 -13.14 -12.08 4.65
N LEU A 11 -13.71 -11.90 5.85
CA LEU A 11 -14.72 -12.82 6.39
C LEU A 11 -16.02 -12.74 5.60
N ILE A 12 -16.48 -11.53 5.26
CA ILE A 12 -17.69 -11.34 4.44
C ILE A 12 -17.51 -12.03 3.09
N ILE A 13 -16.39 -11.82 2.40
CA ILE A 13 -16.06 -12.46 1.11
C ILE A 13 -16.08 -13.99 1.24
N LYS A 14 -15.46 -14.54 2.30
CA LYS A 14 -15.40 -16.00 2.51
C LYS A 14 -16.77 -16.60 2.78
N ILE A 15 -17.60 -15.94 3.57
CA ILE A 15 -18.94 -16.44 3.88
C ILE A 15 -19.83 -16.39 2.62
N GLU A 16 -19.74 -15.32 1.83
CA GLU A 16 -20.49 -15.20 0.56
C GLU A 16 -20.09 -16.27 -0.45
N LEU A 17 -18.84 -16.70 -0.48
CA LEU A 17 -18.32 -17.71 -1.39
C LEU A 17 -18.37 -19.14 -0.82
N TYR A 18 -18.82 -19.33 0.41
CA TYR A 18 -18.77 -20.65 1.07
C TYR A 18 -19.66 -21.67 0.40
N GLU A 19 -20.89 -21.29 0.00
CA GLU A 19 -21.87 -22.21 -0.58
C GLU A 19 -22.71 -21.51 -1.65
N SER A 20 -22.99 -22.21 -2.76
CA SER A 20 -23.85 -21.70 -3.82
C SER A 20 -25.31 -21.58 -3.33
N GLY A 21 -25.87 -20.39 -3.34
CA GLY A 21 -27.24 -20.10 -2.92
C GLY A 21 -27.40 -19.60 -1.48
N ASN A 22 -26.40 -19.75 -0.64
CA ASN A 22 -26.37 -19.17 0.71
C ASN A 22 -25.75 -17.78 0.64
N ARG A 23 -26.57 -16.73 0.52
CA ARG A 23 -26.10 -15.35 0.36
C ARG A 23 -26.42 -14.53 1.59
N ILE A 24 -25.39 -13.88 2.15
CA ILE A 24 -25.56 -12.81 3.13
C ILE A 24 -25.88 -11.51 2.38
N ILE A 25 -25.26 -11.30 1.23
CA ILE A 25 -25.49 -10.15 0.38
C ILE A 25 -26.66 -10.48 -0.56
N SER A 26 -27.70 -9.65 -0.53
CA SER A 26 -28.88 -9.86 -1.41
C SER A 26 -28.46 -9.80 -2.88
N SER A 27 -29.16 -10.57 -3.73
CA SER A 27 -28.93 -10.59 -5.18
C SER A 27 -29.06 -9.21 -5.83
N ASP A 28 -29.81 -8.33 -5.20
CA ASP A 28 -30.04 -6.96 -5.68
C ASP A 28 -28.90 -6.00 -5.33
N ASN A 29 -27.97 -6.41 -4.46
CA ASN A 29 -26.88 -5.56 -3.96
C ASN A 29 -25.48 -6.08 -4.30
N LEU A 30 -25.31 -6.60 -5.52
CA LEU A 30 -24.01 -7.08 -6.03
C LEU A 30 -22.91 -5.99 -6.00
N ASN A 31 -23.30 -4.73 -6.07
CA ASN A 31 -22.37 -3.62 -5.94
C ASN A 31 -21.67 -3.59 -4.57
N PHE A 32 -22.35 -3.99 -3.51
CA PHE A 32 -21.74 -4.07 -2.18
C PHE A 32 -20.60 -5.09 -2.13
N TYR A 33 -20.79 -6.27 -2.75
CA TYR A 33 -19.74 -7.27 -2.84
C TYR A 33 -18.51 -6.77 -3.61
N ASN A 34 -18.72 -6.06 -4.72
CA ASN A 34 -17.62 -5.48 -5.50
C ASN A 34 -16.84 -4.41 -4.73
N ILE A 35 -17.53 -3.61 -3.91
CA ILE A 35 -16.87 -2.66 -2.99
C ILE A 35 -16.06 -3.41 -1.94
N ASP A 36 -16.63 -4.45 -1.36
CA ASP A 36 -16.00 -5.22 -0.30
C ASP A 36 -14.66 -5.83 -0.76
N ILE A 37 -14.65 -6.46 -1.94
CA ILE A 37 -13.42 -6.97 -2.57
C ILE A 37 -12.41 -5.84 -2.82
N THR A 38 -12.87 -4.71 -3.35
CA THR A 38 -12.02 -3.57 -3.68
C THR A 38 -11.35 -3.01 -2.43
N LEU A 39 -12.14 -2.76 -1.38
CA LEU A 39 -11.65 -2.20 -0.13
C LEU A 39 -10.81 -3.20 0.67
N HIS A 40 -11.16 -4.49 0.65
CA HIS A 40 -10.31 -5.52 1.23
C HIS A 40 -8.90 -5.48 0.65
N GLY A 41 -8.77 -5.51 -0.68
CA GLY A 41 -7.47 -5.47 -1.35
C GLY A 41 -6.69 -4.18 -1.04
N LEU A 42 -7.34 -3.03 -1.14
CA LEU A 42 -6.72 -1.73 -0.89
C LEU A 42 -6.28 -1.56 0.56
N ILE A 43 -7.13 -1.90 1.53
CA ILE A 43 -6.81 -1.74 2.95
C ILE A 43 -5.68 -2.69 3.35
N MET A 44 -5.71 -3.93 2.91
CA MET A 44 -4.66 -4.89 3.27
C MET A 44 -3.29 -4.52 2.69
N ILE A 45 -3.22 -4.00 1.47
CA ILE A 45 -1.96 -3.62 0.84
C ILE A 45 -1.48 -2.25 1.35
N PHE A 46 -2.29 -1.20 1.22
CA PHE A 46 -1.86 0.18 1.47
C PHE A 46 -1.93 0.61 2.94
N PHE A 47 -2.76 -0.03 3.77
CA PHE A 47 -2.97 0.39 5.16
C PHE A 47 -2.57 -0.64 6.22
N VAL A 48 -2.30 -1.89 5.81
CA VAL A 48 -1.77 -2.91 6.72
C VAL A 48 -0.32 -3.21 6.36
N LEU A 49 -0.06 -3.67 5.15
CA LEU A 49 1.22 -4.20 4.73
C LEU A 49 2.27 -3.09 4.61
N MET A 50 1.98 -2.04 3.84
CA MET A 50 2.94 -0.94 3.67
C MET A 50 3.19 -0.17 4.97
N PRO A 51 2.20 0.34 5.72
CA PRO A 51 2.47 1.01 6.97
C PRO A 51 3.05 0.09 8.05
N GLY A 52 2.70 -1.19 8.07
CA GLY A 52 3.25 -2.15 9.01
C GLY A 52 4.74 -2.40 8.81
N LEU A 53 5.16 -2.64 7.57
CA LEU A 53 6.56 -2.89 7.25
C LEU A 53 7.39 -1.61 7.22
N PHE A 54 6.95 -0.60 6.46
CA PHE A 54 7.68 0.67 6.37
C PHE A 54 7.50 1.52 7.62
N GLY A 55 6.26 1.86 7.98
CA GLY A 55 5.97 2.75 9.10
C GLY A 55 6.29 2.15 10.46
N GLY A 56 6.00 0.87 10.69
CA GLY A 56 6.24 0.19 11.97
C GLY A 56 7.69 -0.30 12.09
N LEU A 57 8.00 -1.37 11.36
CA LEU A 57 9.31 -2.02 11.48
C LEU A 57 10.46 -1.13 11.02
N GLY A 58 10.29 -0.37 9.94
CA GLY A 58 11.31 0.54 9.44
C GLY A 58 11.68 1.61 10.46
N ASN A 59 10.70 2.31 11.03
CA ASN A 59 10.94 3.36 12.02
C ASN A 59 11.53 2.84 13.32
N TYR A 60 11.25 1.60 13.68
CA TYR A 60 11.78 0.98 14.89
C TYR A 60 13.20 0.42 14.68
N LEU A 61 13.43 -0.32 13.61
CA LEU A 61 14.67 -1.05 13.40
C LEU A 61 15.79 -0.20 12.79
N ILE A 62 15.49 0.73 11.87
CA ILE A 62 16.53 1.55 11.23
C ILE A 62 17.36 2.32 12.26
N PRO A 63 16.80 3.06 13.25
CA PRO A 63 17.60 3.74 14.26
C PRO A 63 18.48 2.78 15.08
N ILE A 64 17.98 1.60 15.42
CA ILE A 64 18.70 0.60 16.20
C ILE A 64 19.92 0.09 15.42
N TYR A 65 19.74 -0.33 14.16
CA TYR A 65 20.83 -0.85 13.34
C TYR A 65 21.88 0.20 12.97
N VAL A 66 21.45 1.44 12.87
CA VAL A 66 22.33 2.57 12.54
C VAL A 66 22.97 3.18 13.79
N GLY A 67 22.47 2.85 15.00
CA GLY A 67 22.98 3.40 16.27
C GLY A 67 22.61 4.87 16.48
N SER A 68 21.59 5.38 15.81
CA SER A 68 21.07 6.74 16.01
C SER A 68 19.92 6.74 17.01
N PRO A 69 19.74 7.83 17.80
CA PRO A 69 18.63 7.91 18.75
C PRO A 69 17.27 7.94 18.05
N GLU A 70 17.20 8.58 16.88
CA GLU A 70 15.97 8.73 16.07
C GLU A 70 16.32 8.87 14.59
N ILE A 71 15.28 8.87 13.73
CA ILE A 71 15.36 9.21 12.31
C ILE A 71 15.68 10.71 12.20
N ILE A 72 16.35 11.14 11.12
CA ILE A 72 16.81 12.54 10.95
C ILE A 72 15.67 13.56 11.10
N PHE A 73 14.48 13.26 10.52
CA PHE A 73 13.34 14.17 10.55
C PHE A 73 12.15 13.57 11.29
N PRO A 74 12.13 13.56 12.64
CA PRO A 74 11.04 12.96 13.42
C PRO A 74 9.70 13.66 13.20
N ARG A 75 9.70 14.98 12.95
CA ARG A 75 8.48 15.74 12.66
C ARG A 75 7.84 15.35 11.31
N LEU A 76 8.66 15.11 10.29
CA LEU A 76 8.18 14.62 8.99
C LEU A 76 7.60 13.21 9.12
N ASN A 77 8.20 12.37 9.96
CA ASN A 77 7.67 11.04 10.24
C ASN A 77 6.28 11.10 10.90
N ASN A 78 6.08 11.99 11.85
CA ASN A 78 4.75 12.21 12.44
C ASN A 78 3.74 12.72 11.41
N CYS A 79 4.17 13.62 10.51
CA CYS A 79 3.34 14.09 9.41
C CYS A 79 2.88 12.94 8.49
N SER A 80 3.76 11.98 8.18
CA SER A 80 3.40 10.81 7.36
C SER A 80 2.32 9.94 8.02
N VAL A 81 2.37 9.76 9.35
CA VAL A 81 1.34 9.05 10.12
C VAL A 81 0.00 9.75 10.06
N VAL A 82 -0.01 11.09 10.11
CA VAL A 82 -1.25 11.87 9.97
C VAL A 82 -1.85 11.69 8.57
N PHE A 83 -1.05 11.74 7.49
CA PHE A 83 -1.53 11.51 6.13
C PHE A 83 -2.09 10.09 5.96
N THR A 84 -1.41 9.07 6.46
CA THR A 84 -1.89 7.68 6.35
C THR A 84 -3.17 7.44 7.16
N SER A 85 -3.30 8.04 8.34
CA SER A 85 -4.54 7.93 9.14
C SER A 85 -5.70 8.68 8.50
N LEU A 86 -5.46 9.89 7.98
CA LEU A 86 -6.47 10.66 7.24
C LEU A 86 -6.96 9.87 6.01
N SER A 87 -6.04 9.31 5.24
CA SER A 87 -6.38 8.53 4.04
C SER A 87 -7.20 7.27 4.38
N LEU A 88 -6.92 6.60 5.50
CA LEU A 88 -7.73 5.47 5.97
C LEU A 88 -9.17 5.92 6.29
N VAL A 89 -9.35 7.07 6.93
CA VAL A 89 -10.69 7.62 7.19
C VAL A 89 -11.43 7.88 5.89
N ILE A 90 -10.78 8.49 4.90
CA ILE A 90 -11.36 8.74 3.57
C ILE A 90 -11.77 7.43 2.89
N MET A 91 -10.93 6.39 2.98
CA MET A 91 -11.24 5.06 2.43
C MET A 91 -12.46 4.42 3.11
N LEU A 92 -12.56 4.53 4.43
CA LEU A 92 -13.72 4.00 5.16
C LEU A 92 -15.00 4.79 4.88
N LEU A 93 -14.91 6.08 4.63
CA LEU A 93 -16.05 6.89 4.19
C LEU A 93 -16.61 6.42 2.83
N ALA A 94 -15.79 5.83 1.98
CA ALA A 94 -16.24 5.25 0.72
C ALA A 94 -17.30 4.14 0.91
N LEU A 95 -17.30 3.43 2.05
CA LEU A 95 -18.34 2.46 2.39
C LEU A 95 -19.72 3.07 2.64
N LEU A 96 -19.75 4.32 3.05
CA LEU A 96 -21.01 5.03 3.38
C LEU A 96 -21.70 5.59 2.14
N THR A 97 -21.09 5.46 0.96
CA THR A 97 -21.69 5.94 -0.29
C THR A 97 -22.56 4.86 -0.90
N GLU A 98 -23.80 5.19 -1.22
CA GLU A 98 -24.83 4.24 -1.69
C GLU A 98 -24.55 3.64 -3.07
N TYR A 99 -23.81 4.36 -3.92
CA TYR A 99 -23.52 3.94 -5.29
C TYR A 99 -22.04 3.68 -5.48
N SER A 100 -21.68 2.42 -5.65
CA SER A 100 -20.32 2.03 -6.00
C SER A 100 -20.32 0.91 -7.01
N ILE A 101 -19.41 0.99 -7.98
CA ILE A 101 -19.23 -0.04 -8.99
C ILE A 101 -18.17 -1.06 -8.56
N GLY A 102 -17.27 -0.67 -7.62
CA GLY A 102 -16.18 -1.52 -7.14
C GLY A 102 -15.24 -1.96 -8.27
N PRO A 103 -14.34 -1.07 -8.78
CA PRO A 103 -13.46 -1.38 -9.92
C PRO A 103 -12.32 -2.36 -9.59
N GLY A 104 -12.29 -2.89 -8.37
CA GLY A 104 -11.18 -3.68 -7.86
C GLY A 104 -10.02 -2.81 -7.31
N TRP A 105 -9.08 -3.41 -6.59
CA TRP A 105 -7.96 -2.69 -5.96
C TRP A 105 -7.00 -2.03 -6.95
N THR A 106 -7.00 -2.47 -8.22
CA THR A 106 -6.18 -1.89 -9.29
C THR A 106 -6.80 -0.64 -9.94
N VAL A 107 -8.09 -0.38 -9.69
CA VAL A 107 -8.82 0.80 -10.19
C VAL A 107 -8.71 0.95 -11.72
N TYR A 108 -8.88 -0.13 -12.49
CA TYR A 108 -8.68 -0.11 -13.94
C TYR A 108 -9.77 0.69 -14.70
N PRO A 109 -9.36 1.57 -15.64
CA PRO A 109 -10.27 2.08 -16.66
C PRO A 109 -10.64 0.94 -17.66
N PRO A 110 -11.84 0.96 -18.30
CA PRO A 110 -12.80 2.06 -18.27
C PRO A 110 -13.78 2.01 -17.08
N LEU A 111 -13.81 0.94 -16.28
CA LEU A 111 -14.78 0.77 -15.19
C LEU A 111 -14.64 1.87 -14.12
N SER A 112 -13.41 2.27 -13.80
CA SER A 112 -13.14 3.33 -12.81
C SER A 112 -13.48 4.74 -13.30
N LEU A 113 -13.81 4.94 -14.59
CA LEU A 113 -14.15 6.24 -15.15
C LEU A 113 -15.62 6.65 -14.93
N TYR A 114 -16.45 5.75 -14.43
CA TYR A 114 -17.80 6.12 -14.04
C TYR A 114 -17.74 7.09 -12.84
N PRO A 115 -18.36 8.29 -12.95
CA PRO A 115 -18.28 9.34 -11.93
C PRO A 115 -19.13 8.98 -10.71
N VAL A 116 -18.64 8.05 -9.91
CA VAL A 116 -19.27 7.62 -8.66
C VAL A 116 -18.45 8.15 -7.49
N ASN A 117 -19.11 8.71 -6.50
CA ASN A 117 -18.45 9.30 -5.33
C ASN A 117 -17.50 8.34 -4.62
N THR A 118 -17.83 7.06 -4.58
CA THR A 118 -16.98 6.01 -3.99
C THR A 118 -15.62 5.92 -4.68
N THR A 119 -15.60 5.86 -6.03
CA THR A 119 -14.35 5.77 -6.79
C THR A 119 -13.46 6.98 -6.57
N VAL A 120 -14.06 8.18 -6.50
CA VAL A 120 -13.33 9.42 -6.21
C VAL A 120 -12.72 9.40 -4.81
N LEU A 121 -13.48 8.99 -3.79
CA LEU A 121 -12.97 8.86 -2.43
C LEU A 121 -11.83 7.85 -2.33
N VAL A 122 -11.94 6.73 -3.02
CA VAL A 122 -10.86 5.72 -3.11
C VAL A 122 -9.61 6.34 -3.73
N ILE A 123 -9.73 7.04 -4.86
CA ILE A 123 -8.59 7.66 -5.54
C ILE A 123 -7.95 8.74 -4.65
N VAL A 124 -8.75 9.62 -4.04
CA VAL A 124 -8.24 10.64 -3.13
C VAL A 124 -7.54 10.02 -1.92
N GLY A 125 -8.13 8.97 -1.34
CA GLY A 125 -7.50 8.20 -0.25
C GLY A 125 -6.14 7.64 -0.66
N LEU A 126 -6.03 7.02 -1.84
CA LEU A 126 -4.76 6.50 -2.35
C LEU A 126 -3.71 7.59 -2.58
N VAL A 127 -4.09 8.74 -3.14
CA VAL A 127 -3.19 9.87 -3.35
C VAL A 127 -2.65 10.40 -2.01
N VAL A 128 -3.52 10.57 -1.01
CA VAL A 128 -3.12 11.05 0.32
C VAL A 128 -2.21 10.03 1.03
N SER A 129 -2.51 8.73 0.93
CA SER A 129 -1.65 7.65 1.43
C SER A 129 -0.28 7.65 0.75
N GLY A 130 -0.26 7.84 -0.58
CA GLY A 130 0.98 7.94 -1.37
C GLY A 130 1.87 9.09 -0.92
N LEU A 131 1.31 10.26 -0.60
CA LEU A 131 2.07 11.38 -0.04
C LEU A 131 2.70 11.03 1.31
N GLY A 132 1.98 10.37 2.21
CA GLY A 132 2.52 9.89 3.48
C GLY A 132 3.70 8.94 3.30
N THR A 133 3.56 7.98 2.39
CA THR A 133 4.62 7.00 2.07
C THR A 133 5.84 7.65 1.41
N LEU A 134 5.64 8.65 0.54
CA LEU A 134 6.74 9.43 -0.06
C LEU A 134 7.57 10.13 1.02
N ILE A 135 6.93 10.79 1.98
CA ILE A 135 7.60 11.49 3.08
C ILE A 135 8.45 10.49 3.90
N THR A 136 7.90 9.34 4.23
CA THR A 136 8.62 8.28 4.96
C THR A 136 9.82 7.78 4.15
N SER A 137 9.66 7.54 2.86
CA SER A 137 10.71 7.04 1.97
C SER A 137 11.88 8.02 1.87
N ILE A 138 11.61 9.32 1.72
CA ILE A 138 12.64 10.38 1.71
C ILE A 138 13.39 10.40 3.04
N ASN A 139 12.67 10.27 4.15
CA ASN A 139 13.28 10.30 5.49
C ASN A 139 14.24 9.13 5.70
N TYR A 140 13.88 7.91 5.25
CA TYR A 140 14.77 6.74 5.35
C TYR A 140 16.04 6.88 4.51
N VAL A 141 15.90 7.35 3.27
CA VAL A 141 17.04 7.58 2.39
C VAL A 141 18.02 8.59 3.01
N LEU A 142 17.50 9.71 3.52
CA LEU A 142 18.34 10.74 4.16
C LEU A 142 18.97 10.24 5.45
N THR A 143 18.27 9.46 6.26
CA THR A 143 18.79 8.86 7.48
C THR A 143 19.98 7.94 7.19
N ALA A 144 19.85 7.08 6.18
CA ALA A 144 20.92 6.16 5.80
C ALA A 144 22.15 6.90 5.21
N PHE A 145 21.94 7.94 4.40
CA PHE A 145 23.06 8.74 3.88
C PHE A 145 23.80 9.54 4.96
N HIS A 146 23.08 10.03 5.96
CA HIS A 146 23.69 10.80 7.04
C HIS A 146 24.58 9.96 7.95
N THR A 147 24.24 8.71 8.13
CA THR A 147 24.91 7.86 9.12
C THR A 147 26.13 7.13 8.59
N LEU A 148 26.33 7.07 7.24
CA LEU A 148 27.51 6.49 6.57
C LEU A 148 28.05 5.16 7.12
N ILE A 149 27.26 4.44 7.92
CA ILE A 149 27.67 3.21 8.60
C ILE A 149 27.33 2.02 7.70
N LEU A 150 28.24 1.06 7.64
CA LEU A 150 28.01 -0.29 7.13
C LEU A 150 26.97 -0.98 8.04
N ALA A 151 25.70 -0.74 7.76
CA ALA A 151 24.62 -1.36 8.49
C ALA A 151 24.33 -2.76 7.94
N ASP A 152 23.73 -3.60 8.77
CA ASP A 152 23.26 -4.92 8.38
C ASP A 152 22.35 -4.86 7.15
N LEU A 153 22.18 -5.99 6.46
CA LEU A 153 21.46 -6.10 5.18
C LEU A 153 20.04 -5.49 5.21
N PHE A 154 19.43 -5.38 6.38
CA PHE A 154 18.10 -4.77 6.55
C PHE A 154 18.07 -3.29 6.13
N VAL A 155 19.02 -2.48 6.57
CA VAL A 155 19.02 -1.03 6.27
C VAL A 155 19.22 -0.76 4.78
N PRO A 156 20.22 -1.34 4.09
CA PRO A 156 20.34 -1.21 2.64
C PRO A 156 19.09 -1.65 1.87
N ALA A 157 18.44 -2.72 2.28
CA ALA A 157 17.21 -3.17 1.66
C ALA A 157 16.08 -2.13 1.81
N MET A 158 15.89 -1.57 3.01
CA MET A 158 14.92 -0.51 3.25
C MET A 158 15.22 0.76 2.47
N VAL A 159 16.49 1.10 2.28
CA VAL A 159 16.92 2.26 1.49
C VAL A 159 16.65 2.05 0.00
N ILE A 160 17.03 0.91 -0.56
CA ILE A 160 16.77 0.60 -1.98
C ILE A 160 15.28 0.64 -2.27
N THR A 161 14.48 0.04 -1.40
CA THR A 161 13.01 0.04 -1.54
C THR A 161 12.43 1.45 -1.44
N SER A 162 12.98 2.28 -0.55
CA SER A 162 12.59 3.69 -0.40
C SER A 162 12.91 4.50 -1.65
N ILE A 163 14.08 4.29 -2.24
CA ILE A 163 14.47 4.92 -3.51
C ILE A 163 13.51 4.52 -4.62
N MET A 164 13.18 3.23 -4.73
CA MET A 164 12.21 2.76 -5.72
C MET A 164 10.84 3.41 -5.54
N LEU A 165 10.35 3.52 -4.29
CA LEU A 165 9.06 4.16 -4.01
C LEU A 165 9.04 5.65 -4.33
N ILE A 166 10.15 6.37 -4.12
CA ILE A 166 10.25 7.79 -4.49
C ILE A 166 10.02 8.01 -5.98
N PHE A 167 10.47 7.09 -6.84
CA PHE A 167 10.25 7.20 -8.28
C PHE A 167 8.89 6.68 -8.73
N THR A 168 8.36 5.65 -8.11
CA THR A 168 7.15 4.98 -8.60
C THR A 168 5.86 5.58 -8.06
N LEU A 169 5.84 6.12 -6.84
CA LEU A 169 4.64 6.74 -6.27
C LEU A 169 4.15 7.96 -7.06
N PRO A 170 5.01 8.88 -7.54
CA PRO A 170 4.55 9.98 -8.40
C PRO A 170 3.92 9.50 -9.70
N VAL A 171 4.40 8.40 -10.27
CA VAL A 171 3.81 7.81 -11.48
C VAL A 171 2.40 7.28 -11.22
N LEU A 172 2.21 6.55 -10.10
CA LEU A 172 0.88 6.08 -9.69
C LEU A 172 -0.06 7.23 -9.39
N THR A 173 0.38 8.23 -8.61
CA THR A 173 -0.46 9.39 -8.27
C THR A 173 -0.84 10.18 -9.51
N GLY A 174 0.07 10.33 -10.47
CA GLY A 174 -0.22 10.94 -11.77
C GLY A 174 -1.30 10.17 -12.53
N ALA A 175 -1.17 8.85 -12.65
CA ALA A 175 -2.14 8.00 -13.31
C ALA A 175 -3.54 8.09 -12.67
N LEU A 176 -3.61 8.10 -11.33
CA LEU A 176 -4.87 8.25 -10.59
C LEU A 176 -5.51 9.64 -10.76
N LEU A 177 -4.71 10.69 -10.77
CA LEU A 177 -5.21 12.06 -11.01
C LEU A 177 -5.74 12.22 -12.43
N LEU A 178 -5.16 11.54 -13.43
CA LEU A 178 -5.69 11.52 -14.78
C LEU A 178 -7.05 10.81 -14.89
N ILE A 179 -7.35 9.82 -14.03
CA ILE A 179 -8.72 9.25 -13.93
C ILE A 179 -9.70 10.33 -13.47
N ILE A 180 -9.36 11.09 -12.43
CA ILE A 180 -10.21 12.20 -11.96
C ILE A 180 -10.40 13.25 -13.06
N SER A 181 -9.34 13.53 -13.81
CA SER A 181 -9.40 14.45 -14.96
C SER A 181 -10.39 13.97 -16.02
N ASP A 182 -10.36 12.69 -16.36
CA ASP A 182 -11.28 12.08 -17.34
C ASP A 182 -12.74 12.07 -16.84
N MET A 183 -12.94 11.97 -15.50
CA MET A 183 -14.28 12.00 -14.91
C MET A 183 -14.92 13.39 -14.96
N TYR A 184 -14.17 14.44 -14.63
CA TYR A 184 -14.72 15.75 -14.34
C TYR A 184 -14.36 16.84 -15.36
N PHE A 185 -13.21 16.71 -16.05
CA PHE A 185 -12.70 17.74 -16.97
C PHE A 185 -12.85 17.36 -18.45
N ASN A 186 -13.62 16.30 -18.77
CA ASN A 186 -13.83 15.84 -20.15
C ASN A 186 -12.54 15.56 -20.94
N THR A 187 -11.48 15.18 -20.27
CA THR A 187 -10.25 14.72 -20.91
C THR A 187 -10.41 13.29 -21.43
N ILE A 188 -9.54 12.86 -22.34
CA ILE A 188 -9.63 11.55 -23.01
C ILE A 188 -8.29 10.83 -22.85
N PHE A 189 -7.80 10.67 -21.63
CA PHE A 189 -6.55 9.94 -21.38
C PHE A 189 -6.78 8.41 -21.37
N TRP A 190 -7.85 7.97 -20.72
CA TRP A 190 -8.14 6.56 -20.49
C TRP A 190 -9.46 6.08 -21.11
N LYS A 191 -10.26 6.99 -21.66
CA LYS A 191 -11.50 6.63 -22.35
C LYS A 191 -11.18 5.93 -23.65
N GLY A 192 -11.91 4.85 -23.94
CA GLY A 192 -11.85 4.18 -25.25
C GLY A 192 -12.31 5.09 -26.40
N ILE A 193 -12.36 4.56 -27.62
CA ILE A 193 -12.69 5.32 -28.82
C ILE A 193 -14.05 6.02 -28.68
N ILE A 194 -14.02 7.33 -28.57
CA ILE A 194 -15.21 8.19 -28.60
C ILE A 194 -14.98 9.22 -29.72
N ASN A 195 -15.84 9.21 -30.73
CA ASN A 195 -15.81 10.16 -31.85
C ASN A 195 -14.45 10.28 -32.59
N GLY A 196 -13.75 9.16 -32.76
CA GLY A 196 -12.45 9.14 -33.47
C GLY A 196 -11.22 9.49 -32.60
N ASN A 197 -11.40 9.97 -31.37
CA ASN A 197 -10.34 10.16 -30.40
C ASN A 197 -10.29 8.96 -29.46
N SER A 198 -9.11 8.36 -29.31
CA SER A 198 -8.90 7.19 -28.44
C SER A 198 -7.92 7.52 -27.32
N GLY A 199 -8.35 7.29 -26.08
CA GLY A 199 -7.46 7.14 -24.94
C GLY A 199 -6.91 5.71 -24.90
N ASP A 200 -5.84 5.51 -24.13
CA ASP A 200 -5.20 4.19 -23.97
C ASP A 200 -5.36 3.65 -22.54
N PRO A 201 -6.37 2.83 -22.26
CA PRO A 201 -6.54 2.22 -20.94
C PRO A 201 -5.42 1.22 -20.61
N VAL A 202 -4.72 0.66 -21.61
CA VAL A 202 -3.60 -0.26 -21.41
C VAL A 202 -2.39 0.48 -20.82
N LEU A 203 -2.18 1.73 -21.22
CA LEU A 203 -1.13 2.57 -20.63
C LEU A 203 -1.34 2.75 -19.12
N TYR A 204 -2.58 2.89 -18.65
CA TYR A 204 -2.86 2.93 -17.21
C TYR A 204 -2.39 1.66 -16.51
N GLN A 205 -2.66 0.49 -17.08
CA GLN A 205 -2.22 -0.78 -16.51
C GLN A 205 -0.70 -0.84 -16.38
N HIS A 206 0.05 -0.40 -17.39
CA HIS A 206 1.50 -0.32 -17.33
C HIS A 206 2.00 0.61 -16.22
N LEU A 207 1.41 1.79 -16.07
CA LEU A 207 1.77 2.74 -15.01
C LEU A 207 1.45 2.20 -13.62
N PHE A 208 0.28 1.56 -13.46
CA PHE A 208 -0.10 0.94 -12.20
C PHE A 208 0.84 -0.21 -11.83
N TRP A 209 1.15 -1.11 -12.77
CA TRP A 209 2.01 -2.25 -12.50
C TRP A 209 3.49 -1.88 -12.36
N PHE A 210 3.94 -0.78 -12.94
CA PHE A 210 5.25 -0.22 -12.64
C PHE A 210 5.39 0.10 -11.15
N PHE A 211 4.40 0.73 -10.54
CA PHE A 211 4.32 0.89 -9.10
C PHE A 211 4.10 -0.45 -8.39
N GLY A 212 3.17 -1.28 -8.84
CA GLY A 212 2.82 -2.55 -8.20
C GLY A 212 4.02 -3.49 -8.06
N GLN A 213 4.81 -3.65 -9.11
CA GLN A 213 6.01 -4.47 -9.09
C GLN A 213 7.04 -3.96 -8.08
N THR A 214 7.30 -2.66 -8.09
CA THR A 214 8.31 -2.04 -7.20
C THR A 214 7.86 -1.95 -5.76
N SER A 215 6.56 -1.83 -5.48
CA SER A 215 6.03 -1.78 -4.11
C SER A 215 5.93 -3.16 -3.45
N LEU A 216 5.78 -4.23 -4.23
CA LEU A 216 5.74 -5.59 -3.71
C LEU A 216 7.13 -6.17 -3.45
N TRP A 217 8.14 -5.79 -4.21
CA TRP A 217 9.53 -6.19 -3.98
C TRP A 217 10.03 -5.91 -2.55
N PRO A 218 9.79 -4.72 -1.98
CA PRO A 218 10.14 -4.41 -0.59
C PRO A 218 9.53 -5.39 0.40
N VAL A 219 8.29 -5.77 0.19
CA VAL A 219 7.59 -6.71 1.07
C VAL A 219 8.29 -8.07 1.08
N TYR A 220 8.72 -8.54 -0.09
CA TYR A 220 9.45 -9.79 -0.20
C TYR A 220 10.85 -9.69 0.40
N THR A 221 11.62 -8.64 0.08
CA THR A 221 12.99 -8.47 0.59
C THR A 221 13.01 -8.31 2.11
N VAL A 222 12.16 -7.48 2.68
CA VAL A 222 12.04 -7.32 4.14
C VAL A 222 11.63 -8.62 4.80
N LYS A 223 10.70 -9.38 4.21
CA LYS A 223 10.29 -10.68 4.73
C LYS A 223 11.45 -11.68 4.78
N TYR A 224 12.23 -11.79 3.71
CA TYR A 224 13.38 -12.70 3.66
C TYR A 224 14.48 -12.28 4.65
N ILE A 225 14.81 -10.99 4.72
CA ILE A 225 15.85 -10.48 5.63
C ILE A 225 15.42 -10.63 7.09
N MET A 226 14.15 -10.42 7.41
CA MET A 226 13.65 -10.69 8.76
C MET A 226 13.69 -12.18 9.11
N TYR A 227 13.43 -13.06 8.13
CA TYR A 227 13.53 -14.49 8.34
C TYR A 227 14.98 -14.90 8.64
N ASP A 228 15.94 -14.36 7.88
CA ASP A 228 17.37 -14.61 8.10
C ASP A 228 17.83 -14.04 9.44
N ALA A 229 17.44 -12.82 9.81
CA ALA A 229 17.80 -12.22 11.09
C ALA A 229 17.24 -13.00 12.29
N VAL A 230 16.02 -13.51 12.20
CA VAL A 230 15.42 -14.38 13.23
C VAL A 230 16.12 -15.73 13.27
N CYS A 231 16.40 -16.32 12.12
CA CYS A 231 17.15 -17.60 12.06
C CYS A 231 18.57 -17.46 12.59
N TRP A 232 19.28 -16.37 12.30
CA TRP A 232 20.62 -16.10 12.82
C TRP A 232 20.62 -15.94 14.35
N ASN A 233 19.68 -15.22 14.91
CA ASN A 233 19.55 -15.08 16.36
C ASN A 233 19.24 -16.43 17.03
N PHE A 234 18.38 -17.24 16.42
CA PHE A 234 18.06 -18.58 16.92
C PHE A 234 19.27 -19.53 16.85
N MET A 235 20.05 -19.44 15.76
CA MET A 235 21.28 -20.22 15.60
C MET A 235 22.38 -19.77 16.57
N LEU A 236 22.51 -18.48 16.84
CA LEU A 236 23.44 -17.93 17.82
C LEU A 236 23.08 -18.34 19.24
N GLU A 237 21.81 -18.23 19.65
CA GLU A 237 21.35 -18.74 20.95
C GLU A 237 21.58 -20.25 21.10
N TYR A 238 21.30 -21.01 20.04
CA TYR A 238 21.51 -22.47 20.07
C TYR A 238 23.01 -22.84 20.18
N SER A 239 23.87 -22.13 19.44
CA SER A 239 25.34 -22.35 19.53
C SER A 239 25.93 -21.93 20.86
N ILE A 240 25.48 -20.82 21.45
CA ILE A 240 25.90 -20.35 22.77
C ILE A 240 25.46 -21.36 23.86
N ASN A 241 24.23 -21.85 23.80
CA ASN A 241 23.71 -22.82 24.73
C ASN A 241 24.46 -24.19 24.65
N ILE A 242 24.86 -24.60 23.44
CA ILE A 242 25.70 -25.79 23.27
C ILE A 242 27.09 -25.57 23.88
N ILE A 243 27.71 -24.40 23.66
CA ILE A 243 29.02 -24.09 24.24
C ILE A 243 28.96 -24.04 25.76
N ILE A 244 27.91 -23.46 26.34
CA ILE A 244 27.73 -23.40 27.80
C ILE A 244 27.46 -24.80 28.39
N SER A 245 26.80 -25.69 27.65
CA SER A 245 26.54 -27.06 28.10
C SER A 245 27.74 -27.99 27.96
N CYS A 246 28.79 -27.58 27.23
CA CYS A 246 30.05 -28.31 27.07
C CYS A 246 31.19 -27.83 27.98
N ILE A 247 30.96 -26.74 28.75
CA ILE A 247 31.85 -26.26 29.82
C ILE A 247 31.28 -26.71 31.17
#